data_4bcd6544efe9ae39344974b6066e6650
#
_entry.id   4bcd6544efe9ae39344974b6066e6650
#
_cell.length_a   1.000
_cell.length_b   1.000
_cell.length_c   1.000
_cell.angle_alpha   90.00
_cell.angle_beta   90.00
_cell.angle_gamma   90.00
#
_symmetry.space_group_name_H-M   'P 1'
#
loop_
_entity.id
_entity.type
_entity.pdbx_description
1 polymer ?
#
loop_
_entity_poly.entity_id
_entity_poly.type
_entity_poly.pdbx_seq_one_letter_code
_entity_poly.pdbx_strand_id
1 'polypeptide(L)'
;MKLGSYHKNLTTSKNIIRDISAALNWVQEKYPKKKISIVGFCFGGHAAVIAPSLKGIDSTFCFYGAEVTAPRKNTNFAPKDLLEKVSGKLNFICGSSDDLIPLQDRLEIKKRFKKLDPLEERFIYVEVKGADHGFMCEERESFHENASLIGWNLLMKELN
;
A
#
# COMPACT_ATOMS: atom_id res chain seq x y z
N MET A 1 -11.53 -13.84 -12.39
CA MET A 1 -11.71 -13.24 -11.04
C MET A 1 -11.89 -14.24 -9.90
N LYS A 2 -12.65 -15.34 -10.04
CA LYS A 2 -12.93 -16.30 -8.93
C LYS A 2 -11.67 -16.93 -8.30
N LEU A 3 -10.68 -17.35 -9.10
CA LEU A 3 -9.47 -18.02 -8.61
C LEU A 3 -8.54 -17.07 -7.82
N GLY A 4 -8.36 -15.83 -8.31
CA GLY A 4 -7.55 -14.83 -7.62
C GLY A 4 -8.13 -14.44 -6.25
N SER A 5 -9.46 -14.25 -6.17
CA SER A 5 -10.14 -13.99 -4.90
C SER A 5 -10.03 -15.17 -3.92
N TYR A 6 -10.08 -16.40 -4.42
CA TYR A 6 -9.87 -17.60 -3.61
C TYR A 6 -8.49 -17.60 -2.98
N HIS A 7 -7.43 -17.42 -3.75
CA HIS A 7 -6.05 -17.39 -3.25
C HIS A 7 -5.80 -16.20 -2.32
N LYS A 8 -6.32 -15.01 -2.65
CA LYS A 8 -6.28 -13.85 -1.74
C LYS A 8 -6.83 -14.20 -0.36
N ASN A 9 -7.97 -14.89 -0.30
CA ASN A 9 -8.63 -15.24 0.97
C ASN A 9 -7.89 -16.32 1.78
N LEU A 10 -7.08 -17.15 1.14
CA LEU A 10 -6.21 -18.13 1.80
C LEU A 10 -4.90 -17.51 2.29
N THR A 11 -4.48 -16.39 1.74
CA THR A 11 -3.21 -15.76 2.08
C THR A 11 -3.31 -15.05 3.43
N THR A 12 -2.43 -15.39 4.36
CA THR A 12 -2.33 -14.76 5.68
C THR A 12 -1.30 -13.62 5.66
N SER A 13 -1.40 -12.67 6.60
CA SER A 13 -0.36 -11.63 6.76
C SER A 13 1.02 -12.22 7.06
N LYS A 14 1.09 -13.38 7.73
CA LYS A 14 2.34 -14.11 7.96
C LYS A 14 2.98 -14.57 6.63
N ASN A 15 2.18 -15.09 5.71
CA ASN A 15 2.67 -15.51 4.40
C ASN A 15 3.14 -14.30 3.58
N ILE A 16 2.39 -13.18 3.61
CA ILE A 16 2.80 -11.93 2.96
C ILE A 16 4.16 -11.47 3.49
N ILE A 17 4.33 -11.42 4.80
CA ILE A 17 5.61 -11.01 5.43
C ILE A 17 6.74 -11.93 5.00
N ARG A 18 6.53 -13.25 5.05
CA ARG A 18 7.54 -14.25 4.67
C ARG A 18 7.99 -14.08 3.21
N ASP A 19 7.03 -13.94 2.31
CA ASP A 19 7.30 -13.90 0.87
C ASP A 19 8.00 -12.56 0.50
N ILE A 20 7.56 -11.44 1.09
CA ILE A 20 8.23 -10.15 0.90
C ILE A 20 9.63 -10.17 1.53
N SER A 21 9.81 -10.77 2.72
CA SER A 21 11.13 -10.88 3.34
C SER A 21 12.11 -11.65 2.48
N ALA A 22 11.67 -12.75 1.86
CA ALA A 22 12.50 -13.54 0.96
C ALA A 22 12.93 -12.73 -0.27
N ALA A 23 12.00 -12.02 -0.89
CA ALA A 23 12.29 -11.15 -2.04
C ALA A 23 13.21 -9.99 -1.66
N LEU A 24 12.98 -9.36 -0.51
CA LEU A 24 13.77 -8.24 0.00
C LEU A 24 15.21 -8.67 0.28
N ASN A 25 15.41 -9.80 0.95
CA ASN A 25 16.75 -10.35 1.22
C ASN A 25 17.52 -10.58 -0.09
N TRP A 26 16.86 -11.22 -1.07
CA TRP A 26 17.47 -11.45 -2.38
C TRP A 26 17.88 -10.14 -3.08
N VAL A 27 17.02 -9.11 -3.06
CA VAL A 27 17.33 -7.82 -3.67
C VAL A 27 18.50 -7.14 -2.93
N GLN A 28 18.52 -7.18 -1.59
CA GLN A 28 19.57 -6.57 -0.78
C GLN A 28 20.93 -7.25 -1.00
N GLU A 29 20.96 -8.57 -1.12
CA GLU A 29 22.18 -9.33 -1.44
C GLU A 29 22.70 -8.97 -2.84
N LYS A 30 21.81 -8.90 -3.82
CA LYS A 30 22.18 -8.64 -5.21
C LYS A 30 22.52 -7.17 -5.47
N TYR A 31 21.90 -6.24 -4.75
CA TYR A 31 22.02 -4.79 -4.95
C TYR A 31 22.23 -4.04 -3.63
N PRO A 32 23.31 -4.30 -2.88
CA PRO A 32 23.48 -3.87 -1.49
C PRO A 32 23.54 -2.37 -1.25
N LYS A 33 23.73 -1.58 -2.32
CA LYS A 33 23.84 -0.10 -2.24
C LYS A 33 22.67 0.64 -2.92
N LYS A 34 21.65 -0.11 -3.38
CA LYS A 34 20.51 0.50 -4.07
C LYS A 34 19.38 0.77 -3.10
N LYS A 35 18.71 1.88 -3.30
CA LYS A 35 17.43 2.15 -2.66
C LYS A 35 16.38 1.16 -3.14
N ILE A 36 15.54 0.71 -2.23
CA ILE A 36 14.50 -0.28 -2.49
C ILE A 36 13.15 0.37 -2.29
N SER A 37 12.34 0.32 -3.34
CA SER A 37 10.95 0.77 -3.31
C SER A 37 10.01 -0.40 -3.55
N ILE A 38 8.87 -0.38 -2.84
CA ILE A 38 7.78 -1.32 -3.04
C ILE A 38 6.57 -0.60 -3.61
N VAL A 39 6.00 -1.17 -4.66
CA VAL A 39 4.77 -0.69 -5.28
C VAL A 39 3.73 -1.80 -5.24
N GLY A 40 2.54 -1.50 -4.78
CA GLY A 40 1.44 -2.46 -4.72
C GLY A 40 0.10 -1.87 -5.10
N PHE A 41 -0.69 -2.65 -5.86
CA PHE A 41 -2.02 -2.29 -6.34
C PHE A 41 -3.06 -3.23 -5.74
N CYS A 42 -4.19 -2.72 -5.30
CA CYS A 42 -5.29 -3.52 -4.75
C CYS A 42 -4.82 -4.41 -3.59
N PHE A 43 -4.88 -5.73 -3.70
CA PHE A 43 -4.31 -6.66 -2.73
C PHE A 43 -2.79 -6.48 -2.56
N GLY A 44 -2.08 -6.16 -3.65
CA GLY A 44 -0.67 -5.76 -3.58
C GLY A 44 -0.45 -4.48 -2.78
N GLY A 45 -1.39 -3.54 -2.82
CA GLY A 45 -1.40 -2.34 -1.97
C GLY A 45 -1.53 -2.67 -0.48
N HIS A 46 -2.42 -3.60 -0.13
CA HIS A 46 -2.51 -4.13 1.24
C HIS A 46 -1.17 -4.75 1.71
N ALA A 47 -0.55 -5.57 0.86
CA ALA A 47 0.76 -6.16 1.14
C ALA A 47 1.86 -5.10 1.26
N ALA A 48 1.80 -4.04 0.43
CA ALA A 48 2.73 -2.94 0.46
C ALA A 48 2.66 -2.14 1.79
N VAL A 49 1.50 -2.03 2.45
CA VAL A 49 1.41 -1.40 3.78
C VAL A 49 2.08 -2.24 4.87
N ILE A 50 2.10 -3.56 4.72
CA ILE A 50 2.76 -4.47 5.66
C ILE A 50 4.29 -4.43 5.48
N ALA A 51 4.75 -4.35 4.23
CA ALA A 51 6.15 -4.48 3.85
C ALA A 51 7.10 -3.51 4.57
N PRO A 52 6.81 -2.21 4.74
CA PRO A 52 7.76 -1.28 5.36
C PRO A 52 7.97 -1.49 6.86
N SER A 53 7.25 -2.43 7.48
CA SER A 53 7.63 -2.93 8.81
C SER A 53 8.91 -3.78 8.81
N LEU A 54 9.36 -4.20 7.61
CA LEU A 54 10.65 -4.84 7.39
C LEU A 54 11.72 -3.77 7.16
N LYS A 55 12.94 -4.02 7.63
CA LYS A 55 14.05 -3.07 7.47
C LYS A 55 14.61 -3.07 6.05
N GLY A 56 14.99 -1.89 5.56
CA GLY A 56 15.67 -1.74 4.29
C GLY A 56 14.76 -1.46 3.10
N ILE A 57 13.54 -0.97 3.36
CA ILE A 57 12.64 -0.40 2.36
C ILE A 57 12.66 1.12 2.52
N ASP A 58 13.07 1.83 1.47
CA ASP A 58 13.22 3.28 1.48
C ASP A 58 11.91 3.98 1.19
N SER A 59 11.12 3.46 0.26
CA SER A 59 9.81 4.01 -0.06
C SER A 59 8.79 2.95 -0.45
N THR A 60 7.54 3.24 -0.17
CA THR A 60 6.40 2.37 -0.44
C THR A 60 5.28 3.15 -1.10
N PHE A 61 4.66 2.53 -2.11
CA PHE A 61 3.47 3.04 -2.78
C PHE A 61 2.34 2.02 -2.65
N CYS A 62 1.34 2.38 -1.90
CA CYS A 62 0.10 1.62 -1.74
C CYS A 62 -0.99 2.27 -2.59
N PHE A 63 -1.28 1.71 -3.74
CA PHE A 63 -2.39 2.14 -4.58
C PHE A 63 -3.64 1.34 -4.23
N TYR A 64 -4.67 2.04 -3.80
CA TYR A 64 -5.98 1.50 -3.41
C TYR A 64 -5.92 0.18 -2.63
N GLY A 65 -5.01 0.11 -1.63
CA GLY A 65 -4.90 -1.04 -0.73
C GLY A 65 -6.05 -1.08 0.26
N ALA A 66 -6.93 -2.06 0.12
CA ALA A 66 -8.05 -2.27 1.02
C ALA A 66 -7.68 -3.13 2.24
N GLU A 67 -8.59 -3.23 3.21
CA GLU A 67 -8.45 -4.06 4.42
C GLU A 67 -7.23 -3.70 5.28
N VAL A 68 -6.83 -2.40 5.30
CA VAL A 68 -5.64 -1.94 6.05
C VAL A 68 -5.96 -1.70 7.53
N THR A 69 -7.21 -1.40 7.86
CA THR A 69 -7.66 -1.00 9.21
C THR A 69 -8.09 -2.17 10.07
N ALA A 70 -8.38 -3.33 9.47
CA ALA A 70 -8.83 -4.54 10.16
C ALA A 70 -7.87 -5.71 9.99
N PRO A 71 -7.81 -6.63 10.99
CA PRO A 71 -7.04 -7.86 10.87
C PRO A 71 -7.61 -8.75 9.75
N ARG A 72 -6.73 -9.35 8.97
CA ARG A 72 -7.14 -10.43 8.07
C ARG A 72 -7.47 -11.70 8.86
N LYS A 73 -8.27 -12.59 8.23
CA LYS A 73 -8.56 -13.91 8.77
C LYS A 73 -7.25 -14.62 9.18
N ASN A 74 -7.25 -15.21 10.36
CA ASN A 74 -6.10 -15.90 10.96
C ASN A 74 -4.89 -14.99 11.28
N THR A 75 -5.12 -13.70 11.50
CA THR A 75 -4.13 -12.76 12.04
C THR A 75 -4.73 -11.99 13.21
N ASN A 76 -3.87 -11.60 14.14
CA ASN A 76 -4.25 -10.86 15.34
C ASN A 76 -3.85 -9.38 15.29
N PHE A 77 -3.41 -8.90 14.12
CA PHE A 77 -3.07 -7.50 13.89
C PHE A 77 -3.62 -7.02 12.55
N ALA A 78 -3.92 -5.74 12.44
CA ALA A 78 -4.21 -5.06 11.20
C ALA A 78 -2.92 -4.47 10.59
N PRO A 79 -2.81 -4.27 9.25
CA PRO A 79 -1.66 -3.59 8.66
C PRO A 79 -1.35 -2.24 9.30
N LYS A 80 -2.37 -1.46 9.67
CA LYS A 80 -2.21 -0.18 10.38
C LYS A 80 -1.42 -0.25 11.69
N ASP A 81 -1.42 -1.42 12.36
CA ASP A 81 -0.72 -1.61 13.63
C ASP A 81 0.79 -1.73 13.44
N LEU A 82 1.24 -1.93 12.20
CA LEU A 82 2.64 -2.00 11.83
C LEU A 82 3.24 -0.63 11.43
N LEU A 83 2.41 0.40 11.27
CA LEU A 83 2.85 1.72 10.81
C LEU A 83 3.92 2.36 11.69
N GLU A 84 3.93 2.09 12.98
CA GLU A 84 4.97 2.59 13.90
C GLU A 84 6.37 2.02 13.62
N LYS A 85 6.43 0.89 12.91
CA LYS A 85 7.69 0.21 12.53
C LYS A 85 8.24 0.68 11.18
N VAL A 86 7.49 1.50 10.46
CA VAL A 86 7.91 2.02 9.15
C VAL A 86 9.08 2.98 9.31
N SER A 87 10.20 2.68 8.66
CA SER A 87 11.41 3.51 8.68
C SER A 87 11.54 4.44 7.48
N GLY A 88 11.07 4.03 6.32
CA GLY A 88 11.07 4.79 5.07
C GLY A 88 9.82 5.63 4.86
N LYS A 89 9.58 6.02 3.61
CA LYS A 89 8.36 6.72 3.21
C LYS A 89 7.25 5.73 2.89
N LEU A 90 6.02 6.11 3.20
CA LEU A 90 4.81 5.35 2.84
C LEU A 90 3.79 6.30 2.21
N ASN A 91 3.53 6.09 0.94
CA ASN A 91 2.51 6.78 0.17
C ASN A 91 1.26 5.89 0.09
N PHE A 92 0.15 6.37 0.61
CA PHE A 92 -1.15 5.71 0.52
C PHE A 92 -2.05 6.52 -0.41
N ILE A 93 -2.37 5.95 -1.56
CA ILE A 93 -3.12 6.61 -2.62
C ILE A 93 -4.45 5.84 -2.82
N CYS A 94 -5.58 6.51 -2.63
CA CYS A 94 -6.90 5.90 -2.79
C CYS A 94 -7.88 6.83 -3.50
N GLY A 95 -8.98 6.27 -3.97
CA GLY A 95 -10.07 7.01 -4.53
C GLY A 95 -11.15 7.34 -3.49
N SER A 96 -11.83 8.48 -3.64
CA SER A 96 -12.91 8.84 -2.73
C SER A 96 -14.20 8.04 -2.95
N SER A 97 -14.34 7.39 -4.12
CA SER A 97 -15.47 6.55 -4.51
C SER A 97 -15.18 5.05 -4.38
N ASP A 98 -14.04 4.68 -3.78
CA ASP A 98 -13.64 3.29 -3.59
C ASP A 98 -14.41 2.64 -2.43
N ASP A 99 -15.42 1.83 -2.75
CA ASP A 99 -16.23 1.12 -1.75
C ASP A 99 -15.46 0.03 -1.00
N LEU A 100 -14.31 -0.43 -1.52
CA LEU A 100 -13.44 -1.39 -0.81
C LEU A 100 -12.57 -0.70 0.26
N ILE A 101 -12.50 0.64 0.24
CA ILE A 101 -11.87 1.47 1.26
C ILE A 101 -12.90 2.49 1.77
N PRO A 102 -13.85 2.07 2.61
CA PRO A 102 -14.93 2.93 3.09
C PRO A 102 -14.40 4.22 3.73
N LEU A 103 -15.24 5.26 3.78
CA LEU A 103 -14.87 6.55 4.35
C LEU A 103 -14.26 6.42 5.76
N GLN A 104 -14.82 5.53 6.58
CA GLN A 104 -14.32 5.31 7.94
C GLN A 104 -12.86 4.82 7.94
N ASP A 105 -12.51 3.89 7.05
CA ASP A 105 -11.16 3.37 6.90
C ASP A 105 -10.20 4.45 6.40
N ARG A 106 -10.62 5.24 5.40
CA ARG A 106 -9.84 6.37 4.88
C ARG A 106 -9.52 7.41 5.97
N LEU A 107 -10.53 7.77 6.76
CA LEU A 107 -10.36 8.71 7.89
C LEU A 107 -9.43 8.15 8.97
N GLU A 108 -9.52 6.85 9.26
CA GLU A 108 -8.66 6.20 10.25
C GLU A 108 -7.20 6.18 9.79
N ILE A 109 -6.94 5.78 8.54
CA ILE A 109 -5.58 5.79 7.96
C ILE A 109 -5.00 7.20 7.99
N LYS A 110 -5.76 8.20 7.52
CA LYS A 110 -5.34 9.62 7.52
C LYS A 110 -5.02 10.12 8.94
N LYS A 111 -5.88 9.81 9.90
CA LYS A 111 -5.67 10.16 11.32
C LYS A 111 -4.40 9.51 11.87
N ARG A 112 -4.17 8.23 11.55
CA ARG A 112 -2.98 7.49 11.99
C ARG A 112 -1.71 8.08 11.40
N PHE A 113 -1.70 8.37 10.09
CA PHE A 113 -0.58 9.03 9.42
C PHE A 113 -0.26 10.38 10.07
N LYS A 114 -1.26 11.24 10.27
CA LYS A 114 -1.08 12.54 10.91
C LYS A 114 -0.55 12.44 12.33
N LYS A 115 -0.94 11.40 13.08
CA LYS A 115 -0.42 11.16 14.44
C LYS A 115 1.07 10.75 14.42
N LEU A 116 1.48 9.89 13.46
CA LEU A 116 2.83 9.35 13.37
C LEU A 116 3.81 10.33 12.71
N ASP A 117 3.31 11.19 11.85
CA ASP A 117 4.08 12.13 11.06
C ASP A 117 3.30 13.45 10.86
N PRO A 118 3.29 14.32 11.87
CA PRO A 118 2.54 15.59 11.82
C PRO A 118 2.96 16.53 10.69
N LEU A 119 4.20 16.42 10.20
CA LEU A 119 4.74 17.24 9.11
C LEU A 119 4.51 16.65 7.73
N GLU A 120 3.99 15.42 7.66
CA GLU A 120 3.70 14.71 6.41
C GLU A 120 4.94 14.52 5.50
N GLU A 121 6.11 14.26 6.12
CA GLU A 121 7.38 14.07 5.40
C GLU A 121 7.58 12.61 4.95
N ARG A 122 7.05 11.65 5.72
CA ARG A 122 7.20 10.21 5.50
C ARG A 122 5.89 9.48 5.21
N PHE A 123 4.80 9.90 5.84
CA PHE A 123 3.48 9.31 5.63
C PHE A 123 2.62 10.24 4.78
N ILE A 124 2.55 9.93 3.50
CA ILE A 124 1.84 10.73 2.50
C ILE A 124 0.48 10.09 2.20
N TYR A 125 -0.60 10.81 2.48
CA TYR A 125 -1.96 10.37 2.17
C TYR A 125 -2.53 11.18 1.02
N VAL A 126 -2.92 10.48 -0.06
CA VAL A 126 -3.53 11.10 -1.24
C VAL A 126 -4.88 10.45 -1.51
N GLU A 127 -5.95 11.25 -1.45
CA GLU A 127 -7.29 10.84 -1.82
C GLU A 127 -7.71 11.55 -3.10
N VAL A 128 -7.96 10.80 -4.16
CA VAL A 128 -8.36 11.36 -5.44
C VAL A 128 -9.89 11.37 -5.55
N LYS A 129 -10.45 12.57 -5.68
CA LYS A 129 -11.89 12.78 -5.75
C LYS A 129 -12.49 12.07 -6.96
N GLY A 130 -13.54 11.29 -6.75
CA GLY A 130 -14.29 10.59 -7.78
C GLY A 130 -13.63 9.32 -8.33
N ALA A 131 -12.38 9.04 -7.97
CA ALA A 131 -11.74 7.81 -8.38
C ALA A 131 -12.28 6.61 -7.59
N ASP A 132 -12.44 5.47 -8.26
CA ASP A 132 -12.90 4.21 -7.69
C ASP A 132 -11.75 3.20 -7.58
N HIS A 133 -12.04 2.00 -7.04
CA HIS A 133 -11.05 0.94 -6.88
C HIS A 133 -10.45 0.50 -8.21
N GLY A 134 -9.13 0.50 -8.32
CA GLY A 134 -8.44 0.08 -9.54
C GLY A 134 -8.32 1.18 -10.59
N PHE A 135 -8.43 2.44 -10.22
CA PHE A 135 -8.41 3.61 -11.12
C PHE A 135 -7.16 3.73 -12.01
N MET A 136 -6.09 3.00 -11.74
CA MET A 136 -4.88 2.98 -12.59
C MET A 136 -4.89 1.87 -13.65
N CYS A 137 -5.91 1.03 -13.70
CA CYS A 137 -5.98 -0.07 -14.65
C CYS A 137 -6.82 0.32 -15.86
N GLU A 138 -6.19 0.61 -16.99
CA GLU A 138 -6.84 1.09 -18.22
C GLU A 138 -7.88 0.12 -18.79
N GLU A 139 -7.76 -1.18 -18.49
CA GLU A 139 -8.68 -2.21 -18.95
C GLU A 139 -9.95 -2.34 -18.07
N ARG A 140 -10.09 -1.51 -17.03
CA ARG A 140 -11.24 -1.54 -16.12
C ARG A 140 -12.18 -0.36 -16.38
N GLU A 141 -13.46 -0.57 -16.15
CA GLU A 141 -14.47 0.50 -16.15
C GLU A 141 -14.18 1.59 -15.11
N SER A 142 -13.51 1.21 -14.01
CA SER A 142 -13.08 2.14 -12.95
C SER A 142 -11.82 2.95 -13.29
N PHE A 143 -11.26 2.81 -14.50
CA PHE A 143 -10.12 3.61 -14.92
C PHE A 143 -10.46 5.11 -14.87
N HIS A 144 -9.55 5.87 -14.27
CA HIS A 144 -9.72 7.32 -14.15
C HIS A 144 -8.41 8.00 -14.53
N GLU A 145 -8.38 8.59 -15.72
CA GLU A 145 -7.17 9.13 -16.33
C GLU A 145 -6.41 10.10 -15.42
N ASN A 146 -7.08 11.11 -14.87
CA ASN A 146 -6.44 12.08 -13.99
C ASN A 146 -5.92 11.44 -12.69
N ALA A 147 -6.63 10.47 -12.12
CA ALA A 147 -6.19 9.77 -10.93
C ALA A 147 -4.97 8.88 -11.22
N SER A 148 -4.97 8.22 -12.37
CA SER A 148 -3.84 7.43 -12.87
C SER A 148 -2.60 8.31 -13.06
N LEU A 149 -2.76 9.47 -13.70
CA LEU A 149 -1.69 10.44 -13.91
C LEU A 149 -1.10 10.95 -12.58
N ILE A 150 -1.94 11.27 -11.60
CA ILE A 150 -1.49 11.64 -10.24
C ILE A 150 -0.67 10.52 -9.63
N GLY A 151 -1.16 9.27 -9.71
CA GLY A 151 -0.48 8.10 -9.16
C GLY A 151 0.90 7.87 -9.78
N TRP A 152 0.97 7.90 -11.11
CA TRP A 152 2.24 7.76 -11.84
C TRP A 152 3.22 8.89 -11.55
N ASN A 153 2.76 10.14 -11.49
CA ASN A 153 3.61 11.28 -11.18
C ASN A 153 4.21 11.20 -9.78
N LEU A 154 3.43 10.76 -8.79
CA LEU A 154 3.93 10.54 -7.43
C LEU A 154 5.00 9.45 -7.40
N LEU A 155 4.76 8.33 -8.08
CA LEU A 155 5.71 7.23 -8.16
C LEU A 155 7.01 7.65 -8.85
N MET A 156 6.92 8.26 -10.03
CA MET A 156 8.09 8.64 -10.82
C MET A 156 8.92 9.74 -10.14
N LYS A 157 8.29 10.66 -9.42
CA LYS A 157 9.00 11.69 -8.65
C LYS A 157 9.89 11.12 -7.54
N GLU A 158 9.49 10.01 -6.94
CA GLU A 158 10.25 9.38 -5.85
C GLU A 158 11.34 8.43 -6.38
N LEU A 159 11.16 7.87 -7.59
CA LEU A 159 12.11 6.91 -8.19
C LEU A 159 13.25 7.58 -8.96
N ASN A 160 13.11 8.85 -9.32
CA ASN A 160 14.13 9.66 -9.98
C ASN A 160 14.98 10.41 -8.95
#